data_81d43e321d3dab4a42fea605deeca84e
#
_entry.id   81d43e321d3dab4a42fea605deeca84e
#
_cell.length_a   1.000
_cell.length_b   1.000
_cell.length_c   1.000
_cell.angle_alpha   90.00
_cell.angle_beta   90.00
_cell.angle_gamma   90.00
#
_symmetry.space_group_name_H-M   'P 1'
#
loop_
_entity.id
_entity.type
_entity.pdbx_description
1 polymer ?
#
loop_
_entity_poly.entity_id
_entity_poly.type
_entity_poly.pdbx_seq_one_letter_code
_entity_poly.pdbx_strand_id
1 'polypeptide(L)'
;MHNLITQGKILYWGTSEWTAEEIKEAYEFALANNLTPPTMEQPQYNLLDRQRFEVEYNPIFEKYKMGTTTWSPLASGALTGKYLEGVPDGSRASLKGYEWLRKHMIESDRGQERMNRVSKYIEITKKYNLDPTKLAIAWCLLNKNVSTVILGASDMTQLENNLKSLDYLKNFDDADLTEALRKV
;
A
#
# COMPACT_ATOMS: atom_id res chain seq x y z
N MET A 1 -24.97 -7.50 1.65
CA MET A 1 -24.32 -6.82 2.78
C MET A 1 -25.34 -6.12 3.68
N HIS A 2 -26.22 -5.30 3.15
CA HIS A 2 -27.25 -4.57 3.94
C HIS A 2 -28.01 -5.49 4.93
N ASN A 3 -28.54 -6.62 4.45
CA ASN A 3 -29.26 -7.56 5.32
C ASN A 3 -28.40 -8.14 6.45
N LEU A 4 -27.10 -8.31 6.26
CA LEU A 4 -26.18 -8.77 7.30
C LEU A 4 -25.96 -7.71 8.39
N ILE A 5 -25.94 -6.45 7.99
CA ILE A 5 -25.90 -5.32 8.94
C ILE A 5 -27.19 -5.26 9.73
N THR A 6 -28.35 -5.33 9.06
CA THR A 6 -29.68 -5.31 9.72
C THR A 6 -29.85 -6.47 10.69
N GLN A 7 -29.26 -7.64 10.40
CA GLN A 7 -29.25 -8.79 11.29
C GLN A 7 -28.20 -8.70 12.42
N GLY A 8 -27.41 -7.63 12.48
CA GLY A 8 -26.35 -7.46 13.47
C GLY A 8 -25.15 -8.40 13.31
N LYS A 9 -25.01 -9.05 12.14
CA LYS A 9 -23.90 -10.00 11.87
C LYS A 9 -22.60 -9.31 11.49
N ILE A 10 -22.68 -8.14 10.90
CA ILE A 10 -21.54 -7.26 10.57
C ILE A 10 -21.93 -5.82 10.88
N LEU A 11 -20.95 -4.96 11.10
CA LEU A 11 -21.15 -3.53 11.36
C LEU A 11 -20.98 -2.72 10.08
N TYR A 12 -19.94 -3.01 9.30
CA TYR A 12 -19.58 -2.33 8.06
C TYR A 12 -19.18 -3.34 7.01
N TRP A 13 -19.08 -2.87 5.77
CA TRP A 13 -18.52 -3.65 4.66
C TRP A 13 -17.76 -2.75 3.71
N GLY A 14 -16.91 -3.35 2.92
CA GLY A 14 -16.10 -2.67 1.92
C GLY A 14 -15.73 -3.59 0.78
N THR A 15 -14.96 -3.06 -0.13
CA THR A 15 -14.47 -3.72 -1.33
C THR A 15 -12.94 -3.86 -1.29
N SER A 16 -12.36 -4.60 -2.20
CA SER A 16 -10.91 -4.73 -2.34
C SER A 16 -10.54 -4.84 -3.81
N GLU A 17 -9.63 -3.97 -4.23
CA GLU A 17 -9.12 -3.88 -5.61
C GLU A 17 -10.19 -3.57 -6.67
N TRP A 18 -11.31 -3.00 -6.26
CA TRP A 18 -12.32 -2.53 -7.21
C TRP A 18 -11.84 -1.26 -7.91
N THR A 19 -12.30 -1.07 -9.15
CA THR A 19 -12.08 0.20 -9.85
C THR A 19 -12.91 1.33 -9.24
N ALA A 20 -12.51 2.56 -9.47
CA ALA A 20 -13.28 3.72 -9.02
C ALA A 20 -14.73 3.71 -9.55
N GLU A 21 -14.93 3.22 -10.77
CA GLU A 21 -16.27 3.14 -11.39
C GLU A 21 -17.13 2.06 -10.73
N GLU A 22 -16.57 0.88 -10.44
CA GLU A 22 -17.29 -0.18 -9.71
C GLU A 22 -17.71 0.27 -8.31
N ILE A 23 -16.81 0.96 -7.60
CA ILE A 23 -17.10 1.52 -6.27
C ILE A 23 -18.23 2.55 -6.37
N LYS A 24 -18.16 3.46 -7.33
CA LYS A 24 -19.16 4.48 -7.57
C LYS A 24 -20.53 3.86 -7.89
N GLU A 25 -20.56 2.88 -8.79
CA GLU A 25 -21.80 2.19 -9.17
C GLU A 25 -22.42 1.50 -7.95
N ALA A 26 -21.63 0.75 -7.18
CA ALA A 26 -22.12 0.09 -5.97
C ALA A 26 -22.64 1.09 -4.92
N TYR A 27 -21.95 2.22 -4.76
CA TYR A 27 -22.36 3.26 -3.80
C TYR A 27 -23.68 3.91 -4.22
N GLU A 28 -23.78 4.35 -5.47
CA GLU A 28 -24.96 5.03 -6.00
C GLU A 28 -26.17 4.08 -6.07
N PHE A 29 -25.97 2.82 -6.46
CA PHE A 29 -27.00 1.80 -6.41
C PHE A 29 -27.52 1.58 -4.99
N ALA A 30 -26.63 1.49 -4.01
CA ALA A 30 -27.04 1.31 -2.62
C ALA A 30 -27.91 2.48 -2.13
N LEU A 31 -27.51 3.72 -2.40
CA LEU A 31 -28.27 4.91 -2.02
C LEU A 31 -29.64 4.95 -2.68
N ALA A 32 -29.70 4.67 -4.00
CA ALA A 32 -30.95 4.70 -4.77
C ALA A 32 -31.97 3.65 -4.29
N ASN A 33 -31.49 2.58 -3.68
CA ASN A 33 -32.34 1.47 -3.17
C ASN A 33 -32.47 1.43 -1.64
N ASN A 34 -32.10 2.48 -0.92
CA ASN A 34 -32.09 2.55 0.54
C ASN A 34 -31.29 1.40 1.20
N LEU A 35 -30.19 1.01 0.57
CA LEU A 35 -29.26 0.01 1.09
C LEU A 35 -28.03 0.68 1.71
N THR A 36 -27.30 -0.04 2.54
CA THR A 36 -26.05 0.46 3.13
C THR A 36 -24.93 0.36 2.10
N PRO A 37 -24.31 1.47 1.66
CA PRO A 37 -23.19 1.46 0.72
C PRO A 37 -21.90 0.92 1.35
N PRO A 38 -20.87 0.60 0.53
CA PRO A 38 -19.55 0.27 1.04
C PRO A 38 -18.94 1.48 1.77
N THR A 39 -18.23 1.24 2.87
CA THR A 39 -17.63 2.31 3.69
C THR A 39 -16.12 2.40 3.56
N MET A 40 -15.49 1.38 2.99
CA MET A 40 -14.05 1.33 2.83
C MET A 40 -13.65 0.54 1.58
N GLU A 41 -12.46 0.84 1.08
CA GLU A 41 -11.76 0.08 0.05
C GLU A 41 -10.44 -0.45 0.60
N GLN A 42 -10.04 -1.65 0.18
CA GLN A 42 -8.75 -2.25 0.53
C GLN A 42 -7.85 -2.33 -0.71
N PRO A 43 -7.16 -1.25 -1.09
CA PRO A 43 -6.32 -1.22 -2.27
C PRO A 43 -4.86 -1.47 -1.94
N GLN A 44 -4.08 -1.90 -2.96
CA GLN A 44 -2.63 -1.81 -2.90
C GLN A 44 -2.17 -0.34 -2.90
N TYR A 45 -1.24 -0.01 -1.99
CA TYR A 45 -0.66 1.32 -1.95
C TYR A 45 0.75 1.31 -1.38
N ASN A 46 1.70 1.84 -2.13
CA ASN A 46 3.11 1.97 -1.77
C ASN A 46 3.81 2.94 -2.72
N LEU A 47 5.07 3.28 -2.48
CA LEU A 47 5.87 4.20 -3.31
C LEU A 47 5.94 3.82 -4.80
N LEU A 48 5.77 2.54 -5.15
CA LEU A 48 5.83 2.07 -6.53
C LEU A 48 4.45 2.00 -7.21
N ASP A 49 3.38 1.82 -6.42
CA ASP A 49 2.00 1.61 -6.91
C ASP A 49 1.10 2.69 -6.32
N ARG A 50 1.01 3.84 -7.03
CA ARG A 50 0.36 5.07 -6.53
C ARG A 50 -0.86 5.47 -7.35
N GLN A 51 -0.85 5.17 -8.65
CA GLN A 51 -1.80 5.69 -9.64
C GLN A 51 -3.26 5.47 -9.24
N ARG A 52 -3.63 4.24 -8.89
CA ARG A 52 -5.00 3.92 -8.49
C ARG A 52 -5.43 4.72 -7.27
N PHE A 53 -4.60 4.73 -6.23
CA PHE A 53 -4.93 5.36 -4.96
C PHE A 53 -4.97 6.89 -5.05
N GLU A 54 -3.95 7.50 -5.65
CA GLU A 54 -3.78 8.96 -5.62
C GLU A 54 -4.56 9.67 -6.74
N VAL A 55 -4.83 8.99 -7.86
CA VAL A 55 -5.48 9.59 -9.03
C VAL A 55 -6.87 9.03 -9.24
N GLU A 56 -6.98 7.70 -9.44
CA GLU A 56 -8.26 7.10 -9.83
C GLU A 56 -9.29 7.16 -8.70
N TYR A 57 -8.87 6.97 -7.42
CA TYR A 57 -9.77 7.02 -6.27
C TYR A 57 -10.02 8.43 -5.72
N ASN A 58 -9.30 9.46 -6.18
CA ASN A 58 -9.48 10.80 -5.64
C ASN A 58 -10.94 11.29 -5.69
N PRO A 59 -11.71 11.11 -6.79
CA PRO A 59 -13.12 11.47 -6.84
C PRO A 59 -13.99 10.69 -5.83
N ILE A 60 -13.62 9.42 -5.55
CA ILE A 60 -14.31 8.56 -4.58
C ILE A 60 -14.11 9.09 -3.15
N PHE A 61 -12.88 9.45 -2.81
CA PHE A 61 -12.57 10.04 -1.50
C PHE A 61 -13.27 11.37 -1.27
N GLU A 62 -13.29 12.22 -2.29
CA GLU A 62 -13.93 13.54 -2.19
C GLU A 62 -15.45 13.43 -2.06
N LYS A 63 -16.09 12.60 -2.87
CA LYS A 63 -17.55 12.49 -2.94
C LYS A 63 -18.14 11.66 -1.81
N TYR A 64 -17.56 10.48 -1.53
CA TYR A 64 -18.17 9.50 -0.64
C TYR A 64 -17.50 9.42 0.73
N LYS A 65 -16.39 10.13 0.94
CA LYS A 65 -15.62 10.12 2.20
C LYS A 65 -15.24 8.71 2.65
N MET A 66 -14.95 7.84 1.69
CA MET A 66 -14.55 6.48 1.94
C MET A 66 -13.23 6.40 2.69
N GLY A 67 -13.14 5.50 3.68
CA GLY A 67 -11.89 5.11 4.29
C GLY A 67 -11.14 4.07 3.48
N THR A 68 -9.87 3.83 3.82
CA THR A 68 -9.06 2.78 3.20
C THR A 68 -8.25 1.98 4.20
N THR A 69 -8.08 0.69 3.91
CA THR A 69 -7.14 -0.20 4.61
C THR A 69 -6.13 -0.69 3.57
N THR A 70 -5.01 0.02 3.44
CA THR A 70 -4.06 -0.26 2.35
C THR A 70 -3.20 -1.48 2.63
N TRP A 71 -2.87 -2.26 1.61
CA TRP A 71 -2.04 -3.44 1.71
C TRP A 71 -0.75 -3.31 0.89
N SER A 72 0.22 -4.17 1.18
CA SER A 72 1.53 -4.23 0.52
C SER A 72 2.35 -2.92 0.56
N PRO A 73 2.51 -2.26 1.73
CA PRO A 73 3.28 -1.01 1.84
C PRO A 73 4.75 -1.18 1.43
N LEU A 74 5.28 -2.39 1.48
CA LEU A 74 6.65 -2.74 1.10
C LEU A 74 6.77 -3.32 -0.32
N ALA A 75 5.71 -3.27 -1.14
CA ALA A 75 5.70 -3.85 -2.49
C ALA A 75 6.23 -5.30 -2.50
N SER A 76 5.61 -6.20 -1.70
CA SER A 76 6.05 -7.60 -1.51
C SER A 76 7.49 -7.74 -1.01
N GLY A 77 8.00 -6.73 -0.33
CA GLY A 77 9.35 -6.67 0.23
C GLY A 77 10.39 -6.03 -0.69
N ALA A 78 10.02 -5.54 -1.87
CA ALA A 78 10.96 -4.87 -2.78
C ALA A 78 11.53 -3.59 -2.16
N LEU A 79 10.71 -2.80 -1.48
CA LEU A 79 11.12 -1.54 -0.84
C LEU A 79 12.04 -1.73 0.38
N THR A 80 12.31 -2.96 0.82
CA THR A 80 13.39 -3.22 1.78
C THR A 80 14.77 -3.22 1.12
N GLY A 81 14.85 -3.20 -0.21
CA GLY A 81 16.08 -3.32 -0.98
C GLY A 81 16.60 -4.74 -1.16
N LYS A 82 16.02 -5.74 -0.49
CA LYS A 82 16.56 -7.12 -0.43
C LYS A 82 16.66 -7.85 -1.78
N TYR A 83 15.96 -7.35 -2.81
CA TYR A 83 15.99 -7.96 -4.16
C TYR A 83 16.98 -7.28 -5.12
N LEU A 84 17.70 -6.25 -4.70
CA LEU A 84 18.63 -5.53 -5.58
C LEU A 84 19.84 -6.35 -5.98
N GLU A 85 20.29 -7.27 -5.12
CA GLU A 85 21.43 -8.15 -5.37
C GLU A 85 21.00 -9.59 -5.73
N GLY A 86 19.72 -9.78 -6.06
CA GLY A 86 19.14 -11.09 -6.37
C GLY A 86 17.99 -11.47 -5.42
N VAL A 87 17.51 -12.70 -5.54
CA VAL A 87 16.40 -13.21 -4.70
C VAL A 87 16.99 -14.00 -3.53
N PRO A 88 16.93 -13.47 -2.28
CA PRO A 88 17.45 -14.20 -1.14
C PRO A 88 16.63 -15.46 -0.84
N ASP A 89 17.29 -16.51 -0.41
CA ASP A 89 16.64 -17.73 0.08
C ASP A 89 15.70 -17.42 1.25
N GLY A 90 14.56 -18.08 1.29
CA GLY A 90 13.53 -17.87 2.31
C GLY A 90 12.70 -16.58 2.12
N SER A 91 13.04 -15.75 1.11
CA SER A 91 12.18 -14.61 0.75
C SER A 91 10.90 -15.08 0.05
N ARG A 92 9.85 -14.23 0.04
CA ARG A 92 8.59 -14.59 -0.64
C ARG A 92 8.81 -14.94 -2.11
N ALA A 93 9.69 -14.25 -2.82
CA ALA A 93 9.97 -14.50 -4.24
C ALA A 93 10.77 -15.78 -4.49
N SER A 94 11.38 -16.42 -3.46
CA SER A 94 12.07 -17.71 -3.57
C SER A 94 11.16 -18.91 -3.27
N LEU A 95 9.96 -18.69 -2.73
CA LEU A 95 9.05 -19.76 -2.34
C LEU A 95 8.41 -20.43 -3.57
N LYS A 96 8.26 -21.75 -3.51
CA LYS A 96 7.52 -22.52 -4.51
C LYS A 96 6.07 -22.01 -4.62
N GLY A 97 5.60 -21.77 -5.84
CA GLY A 97 4.28 -21.21 -6.12
C GLY A 97 4.27 -19.68 -6.19
N TYR A 98 5.40 -19.01 -5.94
CA TYR A 98 5.56 -17.57 -6.06
C TYR A 98 6.45 -17.15 -7.24
N GLU A 99 6.68 -18.04 -8.21
CA GLU A 99 7.49 -17.79 -9.40
C GLU A 99 6.92 -16.60 -10.22
N TRP A 100 5.62 -16.45 -10.23
CA TRP A 100 4.93 -15.31 -10.84
C TRP A 100 5.37 -13.97 -10.23
N LEU A 101 5.58 -13.94 -8.90
CA LEU A 101 6.01 -12.74 -8.18
C LEU A 101 7.44 -12.36 -8.59
N ARG A 102 8.35 -13.34 -8.64
CA ARG A 102 9.72 -13.15 -9.09
C ARG A 102 9.75 -12.62 -10.52
N LYS A 103 9.02 -13.26 -11.43
CA LYS A 103 8.91 -12.82 -12.84
C LYS A 103 8.36 -11.40 -12.95
N HIS A 104 7.26 -11.11 -12.25
CA HIS A 104 6.58 -9.81 -12.33
C HIS A 104 7.36 -8.67 -11.66
N MET A 105 8.01 -8.95 -10.53
CA MET A 105 8.63 -7.92 -9.70
C MET A 105 10.10 -7.66 -10.05
N ILE A 106 10.79 -8.62 -10.69
CA ILE A 106 12.24 -8.59 -10.85
C ILE A 106 12.67 -8.86 -12.30
N GLU A 107 12.20 -9.96 -12.93
CA GLU A 107 12.76 -10.49 -14.16
C GLU A 107 12.17 -9.87 -15.43
N SER A 108 10.91 -9.42 -15.43
CA SER A 108 10.30 -8.76 -16.59
C SER A 108 10.85 -7.33 -16.77
N ASP A 109 10.70 -6.77 -17.98
CA ASP A 109 11.10 -5.37 -18.25
C ASP A 109 10.45 -4.39 -17.26
N ARG A 110 9.16 -4.58 -16.95
CA ARG A 110 8.46 -3.82 -15.91
C ARG A 110 9.04 -4.07 -14.52
N GLY A 111 9.45 -5.30 -14.23
CA GLY A 111 10.11 -5.65 -12.98
C GLY A 111 11.46 -4.94 -12.84
N GLN A 112 12.25 -4.92 -13.90
CA GLN A 112 13.54 -4.20 -13.93
C GLN A 112 13.36 -2.69 -13.74
N GLU A 113 12.36 -2.07 -14.38
CA GLU A 113 12.03 -0.67 -14.16
C GLU A 113 11.66 -0.41 -12.69
N ARG A 114 10.85 -1.30 -12.10
CA ARG A 114 10.52 -1.24 -10.66
C ARG A 114 11.77 -1.35 -9.79
N MET A 115 12.68 -2.26 -10.09
CA MET A 115 13.94 -2.42 -9.34
C MET A 115 14.84 -1.19 -9.48
N ASN A 116 14.87 -0.52 -10.63
CA ASN A 116 15.56 0.76 -10.79
C ASN A 116 14.97 1.85 -9.87
N ARG A 117 13.66 1.91 -9.73
CA ARG A 117 12.98 2.81 -8.77
C ARG A 117 13.31 2.43 -7.32
N VAL A 118 13.35 1.14 -7.00
CA VAL A 118 13.79 0.65 -5.68
C VAL A 118 15.23 1.06 -5.40
N SER A 119 16.15 0.93 -6.36
CA SER A 119 17.54 1.37 -6.19
C SER A 119 17.62 2.84 -5.83
N LYS A 120 16.92 3.72 -6.56
CA LYS A 120 16.85 5.16 -6.24
C LYS A 120 16.28 5.39 -4.84
N TYR A 121 15.26 4.66 -4.45
CA TYR A 121 14.69 4.73 -3.10
C TYR A 121 15.73 4.37 -2.03
N ILE A 122 16.47 3.29 -2.21
CA ILE A 122 17.52 2.86 -1.27
C ILE A 122 18.67 3.89 -1.20
N GLU A 123 19.04 4.52 -2.32
CA GLU A 123 20.02 5.63 -2.31
C GLU A 123 19.53 6.82 -1.47
N ILE A 124 18.25 7.18 -1.60
CA ILE A 124 17.65 8.22 -0.76
C ILE A 124 17.72 7.82 0.72
N THR A 125 17.31 6.60 1.07
CA THR A 125 17.36 6.18 2.48
C THR A 125 18.78 6.19 3.05
N LYS A 126 19.78 5.80 2.27
CA LYS A 126 21.20 5.87 2.67
C LYS A 126 21.65 7.33 2.89
N LYS A 127 21.31 8.24 1.97
CA LYS A 127 21.65 9.67 2.07
C LYS A 127 21.15 10.30 3.36
N TYR A 128 19.93 9.93 3.79
CA TYR A 128 19.30 10.47 4.99
C TYR A 128 19.51 9.60 6.24
N ASN A 129 20.28 8.51 6.14
CA ASN A 129 20.52 7.53 7.21
C ASN A 129 19.21 7.01 7.82
N LEU A 130 18.26 6.60 6.97
CA LEU A 130 16.95 6.11 7.35
C LEU A 130 16.80 4.61 7.01
N ASP A 131 16.06 3.88 7.82
CA ASP A 131 15.68 2.49 7.56
C ASP A 131 14.62 2.46 6.43
N PRO A 132 14.86 1.74 5.32
CA PRO A 132 13.95 1.74 4.17
C PRO A 132 12.59 1.12 4.50
N THR A 133 12.52 0.11 5.34
CA THR A 133 11.25 -0.54 5.71
C THR A 133 10.34 0.44 6.44
N LYS A 134 10.88 1.10 7.47
CA LYS A 134 10.12 2.06 8.28
C LYS A 134 9.70 3.28 7.47
N LEU A 135 10.61 3.79 6.64
CA LEU A 135 10.31 4.95 5.80
C LEU A 135 9.19 4.66 4.80
N ALA A 136 9.21 3.48 4.15
CA ALA A 136 8.16 3.10 3.19
C ALA A 136 6.78 2.94 3.85
N ILE A 137 6.71 2.36 5.04
CA ILE A 137 5.46 2.23 5.80
C ILE A 137 4.98 3.61 6.26
N ALA A 138 5.86 4.43 6.83
CA ALA A 138 5.53 5.78 7.28
C ALA A 138 5.05 6.67 6.12
N TRP A 139 5.65 6.53 4.93
CA TRP A 139 5.22 7.24 3.74
C TRP A 139 3.75 6.96 3.38
N CYS A 140 3.30 5.71 3.48
CA CYS A 140 1.89 5.38 3.24
C CYS A 140 0.95 6.10 4.21
N LEU A 141 1.37 6.28 5.46
CA LEU A 141 0.57 6.92 6.51
C LEU A 141 0.43 8.44 6.35
N LEU A 142 1.25 9.07 5.51
CA LEU A 142 1.13 10.52 5.23
C LEU A 142 -0.11 10.87 4.42
N ASN A 143 -0.63 9.92 3.65
CA ASN A 143 -1.79 10.19 2.84
C ASN A 143 -3.05 10.20 3.71
N LYS A 144 -3.73 11.36 3.74
CA LYS A 144 -4.94 11.58 4.57
C LYS A 144 -6.09 10.60 4.31
N ASN A 145 -6.07 9.94 3.15
CA ASN A 145 -7.09 8.98 2.75
C ASN A 145 -6.74 7.54 3.20
N VAL A 146 -5.57 7.33 3.82
CA VAL A 146 -5.19 6.06 4.43
C VAL A 146 -5.66 6.03 5.87
N SER A 147 -6.63 5.17 6.17
CA SER A 147 -7.13 4.97 7.54
C SER A 147 -6.21 4.04 8.34
N THR A 148 -5.65 3.03 7.68
CA THR A 148 -4.69 2.09 8.27
C THR A 148 -3.87 1.39 7.18
N VAL A 149 -2.67 0.96 7.56
CA VAL A 149 -1.76 0.20 6.70
C VAL A 149 -1.70 -1.23 7.21
N ILE A 150 -2.08 -2.19 6.38
CA ILE A 150 -2.02 -3.61 6.70
C ILE A 150 -0.58 -4.09 6.56
N LEU A 151 -0.02 -4.58 7.66
CA LEU A 151 1.34 -5.08 7.74
C LEU A 151 1.37 -6.61 7.66
N GLY A 152 2.52 -7.13 7.21
CA GLY A 152 2.87 -8.54 7.31
C GLY A 152 4.21 -8.69 8.01
N ALA A 153 4.31 -9.65 8.91
CA ALA A 153 5.55 -10.02 9.58
C ALA A 153 5.60 -11.54 9.72
N SER A 154 6.75 -12.15 9.48
CA SER A 154 6.99 -13.58 9.67
C SER A 154 7.57 -13.93 11.02
N ASP A 155 8.05 -12.93 11.75
CA ASP A 155 8.61 -13.06 13.11
C ASP A 155 8.38 -11.79 13.94
N MET A 156 8.62 -11.88 15.25
CA MET A 156 8.41 -10.76 16.18
C MET A 156 9.33 -9.58 15.90
N THR A 157 10.56 -9.82 15.48
CA THR A 157 11.53 -8.75 15.18
C THR A 157 11.03 -7.88 14.02
N GLN A 158 10.49 -8.50 12.96
CA GLN A 158 9.87 -7.79 11.85
C GLN A 158 8.66 -6.99 12.30
N LEU A 159 7.80 -7.57 13.14
CA LEU A 159 6.62 -6.88 13.66
C LEU A 159 7.01 -5.63 14.43
N GLU A 160 7.90 -5.77 15.39
CA GLU A 160 8.41 -4.66 16.20
C GLU A 160 9.07 -3.57 15.34
N ASN A 161 9.87 -3.99 14.34
CA ASN A 161 10.50 -3.06 13.42
C ASN A 161 9.46 -2.29 12.58
N ASN A 162 8.44 -2.99 12.09
CA ASN A 162 7.37 -2.36 11.31
C ASN A 162 6.57 -1.34 12.16
N LEU A 163 6.27 -1.66 13.42
CA LEU A 163 5.54 -0.75 14.31
C LEU A 163 6.32 0.55 14.63
N LYS A 164 7.65 0.49 14.66
CA LYS A 164 8.51 1.68 14.81
C LYS A 164 8.46 2.64 13.61
N SER A 165 7.74 2.30 12.54
CA SER A 165 7.52 3.21 11.39
C SER A 165 6.80 4.49 11.79
N LEU A 166 6.00 4.48 12.85
CA LEU A 166 5.34 5.69 13.36
C LEU A 166 6.34 6.77 13.79
N ASP A 167 7.51 6.38 14.32
CA ASP A 167 8.57 7.31 14.72
C ASP A 167 9.20 8.03 13.52
N TYR A 168 8.97 7.50 12.31
CA TYR A 168 9.51 8.04 11.05
C TYR A 168 8.66 9.15 10.46
N LEU A 169 7.43 9.34 10.91
CA LEU A 169 6.55 10.41 10.40
C LEU A 169 7.17 11.79 10.52
N LYS A 170 7.92 12.07 11.57
CA LYS A 170 8.64 13.34 11.78
C LYS A 170 9.70 13.66 10.71
N ASN A 171 10.23 12.65 10.00
CA ASN A 171 11.23 12.88 8.96
C ASN A 171 10.63 13.56 7.72
N PHE A 172 9.32 13.53 7.54
CA PHE A 172 8.63 14.15 6.41
C PHE A 172 8.40 15.66 6.59
N ASP A 173 8.84 16.24 7.69
CA ASP A 173 8.99 17.70 7.85
C ASP A 173 10.16 18.21 6.98
N ASP A 174 11.08 17.32 6.56
CA ASP A 174 12.14 17.63 5.59
C ASP A 174 11.55 17.65 4.16
N ALA A 175 11.49 18.85 3.58
CA ALA A 175 10.93 19.08 2.25
C ALA A 175 11.77 18.41 1.14
N ASP A 176 13.10 18.36 1.31
CA ASP A 176 14.02 17.77 0.32
C ASP A 176 13.86 16.25 0.28
N LEU A 177 13.69 15.61 1.44
CA LEU A 177 13.37 14.19 1.53
C LEU A 177 12.01 13.88 0.84
N THR A 178 11.00 14.67 1.16
CA THR A 178 9.66 14.50 0.61
C THR A 178 9.65 14.64 -0.92
N GLU A 179 10.36 15.65 -1.44
CA GLU A 179 10.49 15.86 -2.88
C GLU A 179 11.30 14.73 -3.57
N ALA A 180 12.36 14.25 -2.92
CA ALA A 180 13.14 13.12 -3.43
C ALA A 180 12.27 11.84 -3.55
N LEU A 181 11.43 11.56 -2.56
CA LEU A 181 10.52 10.40 -2.56
C LEU A 181 9.40 10.51 -3.60
N ARG A 182 8.98 11.72 -3.97
CA ARG A 182 8.00 11.92 -5.07
C ARG A 182 8.52 11.43 -6.42
N LYS A 183 9.84 11.43 -6.62
CA LYS A 183 10.51 11.04 -7.86
C LYS A 183 10.83 9.54 -7.94
N VAL A 184 10.55 8.81 -6.89
CA VAL A 184 10.60 7.36 -6.86
C VAL A 184 9.34 6.80 -7.54
#